data_3a34373dbd2590271b1910000e9cee8c
#
_entry.id   3a34373dbd2590271b1910000e9cee8c
#
_cell.length_a   1.000
_cell.length_b   1.000
_cell.length_c   1.000
_cell.angle_alpha   90.00
_cell.angle_beta   90.00
_cell.angle_gamma   90.00
#
_symmetry.space_group_name_H-M   'P 1'
#
loop_
_entity.id
_entity.type
_entity.pdbx_description
1 polymer ?
#
loop_
_entity_poly.entity_id
_entity_poly.type
_entity_poly.pdbx_seq_one_letter_code
_entity_poly.pdbx_strand_id
1 'polypeptide(L)'
;MKDLVSNKIVIAERDNIAAVIEKGKVAEFYVHRGEIILGDVYLAQVENILPSIEAAFVNVGSDKMGFLHAQDVMGKGALQDKLKPKQKIVVQVVKEPVGHKGPRVTTEISLPGRFLVLMPNEPGINVSKKITSAKERARLKSIVNLLKPVGVGVIVRTEAEGQSESDIQEDLEILLEKWNNIITSAESLTPPSLLYRDQDLLYRVIREACNEETQEIVVDTAFALNRVQNILQNWHMNKNINVTLYKGSEPLLVAMDIHNITIALAMWATFCKDF
;
A
#
# COMPACT_ATOMS: atom_id res chain seq x y z
N MET A 1 -16.88 -23.80 -27.41
CA MET A 1 -15.97 -23.88 -26.25
C MET A 1 -16.27 -22.65 -25.40
N LYS A 2 -16.78 -22.84 -24.18
CA LYS A 2 -16.98 -21.71 -23.26
C LYS A 2 -15.60 -21.24 -22.86
N ASP A 3 -15.26 -19.99 -23.25
CA ASP A 3 -14.13 -19.28 -22.69
C ASP A 3 -14.37 -19.19 -21.18
N LEU A 4 -13.62 -19.97 -20.42
CA LEU A 4 -13.55 -19.84 -18.98
C LEU A 4 -13.00 -18.43 -18.73
N VAL A 5 -13.85 -17.54 -18.26
CA VAL A 5 -13.50 -16.17 -17.93
C VAL A 5 -12.55 -16.24 -16.74
N SER A 6 -11.25 -16.24 -17.03
CA SER A 6 -10.20 -16.38 -16.04
C SER A 6 -9.96 -15.07 -15.32
N ASN A 7 -9.75 -15.12 -14.01
CA ASN A 7 -9.27 -13.97 -13.25
C ASN A 7 -7.76 -13.77 -13.53
N LYS A 8 -7.42 -12.58 -14.04
CA LYS A 8 -6.06 -12.26 -14.50
C LYS A 8 -5.54 -10.98 -13.88
N ILE A 9 -4.23 -10.95 -13.68
CA ILE A 9 -3.51 -9.71 -13.36
C ILE A 9 -2.62 -9.38 -14.55
N VAL A 10 -2.70 -8.15 -15.05
CA VAL A 10 -1.89 -7.64 -16.15
C VAL A 10 -0.99 -6.56 -15.60
N ILE A 11 0.34 -6.71 -15.74
CA ILE A 11 1.32 -5.76 -15.22
C ILE A 11 2.16 -5.22 -16.38
N ALA A 12 1.87 -4.00 -16.81
CA ALA A 12 2.68 -3.24 -17.74
C ALA A 12 3.74 -2.45 -16.94
N GLU A 13 4.85 -3.11 -16.63
CA GLU A 13 5.92 -2.53 -15.81
C GLU A 13 6.52 -1.28 -16.48
N ARG A 14 6.67 -1.30 -17.82
CA ARG A 14 7.18 -0.17 -18.60
C ARG A 14 6.33 1.08 -18.47
N ASP A 15 5.01 0.91 -18.31
CA ASP A 15 4.05 2.00 -18.19
C ASP A 15 3.76 2.37 -16.73
N ASN A 16 4.27 1.58 -15.77
CA ASN A 16 3.93 1.66 -14.34
C ASN A 16 2.43 1.56 -14.09
N ILE A 17 1.76 0.67 -14.81
CA ILE A 17 0.32 0.42 -14.70
C ILE A 17 0.08 -1.10 -14.55
N ALA A 18 -0.84 -1.45 -13.66
CA ALA A 18 -1.37 -2.81 -13.62
C ALA A 18 -2.90 -2.79 -13.55
N ALA A 19 -3.51 -3.86 -14.03
CA ALA A 19 -4.95 -4.04 -14.03
C ALA A 19 -5.31 -5.44 -13.52
N VAL A 20 -6.35 -5.51 -12.72
CA VAL A 20 -6.99 -6.76 -12.29
C VAL A 20 -8.22 -6.98 -13.18
N ILE A 21 -8.28 -8.15 -13.79
CA ILE A 21 -9.37 -8.53 -14.69
C ILE A 21 -10.15 -9.67 -14.02
N GLU A 22 -11.41 -9.41 -13.70
CA GLU A 22 -12.35 -10.38 -13.18
C GLU A 22 -13.49 -10.58 -14.16
N LYS A 23 -13.78 -11.84 -14.48
CA LYS A 23 -14.87 -12.19 -15.41
C LYS A 23 -14.82 -11.41 -16.74
N GLY A 24 -13.60 -11.19 -17.26
CA GLY A 24 -13.36 -10.49 -18.52
C GLY A 24 -13.57 -8.98 -18.47
N LYS A 25 -13.69 -8.39 -17.27
CA LYS A 25 -13.80 -6.94 -17.07
C LYS A 25 -12.70 -6.46 -16.14
N VAL A 26 -12.22 -5.26 -16.37
CA VAL A 26 -11.28 -4.62 -15.44
C VAL A 26 -12.02 -4.27 -14.16
N ALA A 27 -11.59 -4.87 -13.05
CA ALA A 27 -12.12 -4.64 -11.71
C ALA A 27 -11.34 -3.54 -10.99
N GLU A 28 -10.00 -3.54 -11.10
CA GLU A 28 -9.14 -2.60 -10.42
C GLU A 28 -7.99 -2.13 -11.31
N PHE A 29 -7.52 -0.90 -11.06
CA PHE A 29 -6.31 -0.34 -11.64
C PHE A 29 -5.34 0.07 -10.56
N TYR A 30 -4.07 -0.26 -10.78
CA TYR A 30 -2.95 0.22 -10.00
C TYR A 30 -2.06 1.07 -10.91
N VAL A 31 -1.84 2.32 -10.51
CA VAL A 31 -1.00 3.26 -11.25
C VAL A 31 0.08 3.77 -10.31
N HIS A 32 1.33 3.69 -10.75
CA HIS A 32 2.46 4.19 -9.97
C HIS A 32 3.06 5.38 -10.72
N ARG A 33 2.56 6.57 -10.43
CA ARG A 33 3.01 7.82 -11.05
C ARG A 33 3.20 8.90 -9.99
N GLY A 34 4.29 9.66 -10.11
CA GLY A 34 4.56 10.80 -9.23
C GLY A 34 5.72 10.57 -8.26
N GLU A 35 6.14 11.67 -7.63
CA GLU A 35 7.24 11.68 -6.64
C GLU A 35 6.75 11.26 -5.25
N ILE A 36 5.49 11.56 -4.93
CA ILE A 36 4.83 11.25 -3.65
C ILE A 36 3.71 10.25 -3.91
N ILE A 37 3.80 9.10 -3.28
CA ILE A 37 2.94 7.95 -3.53
C ILE A 37 2.19 7.59 -2.25
N LEU A 38 0.96 7.10 -2.42
CA LEU A 38 0.15 6.56 -1.33
C LEU A 38 0.93 5.48 -0.55
N GLY A 39 1.00 5.64 0.77
CA GLY A 39 1.71 4.72 1.65
C GLY A 39 3.16 5.11 1.96
N ASP A 40 3.77 6.03 1.19
CA ASP A 40 5.11 6.55 1.49
C ASP A 40 5.18 7.14 2.90
N VAL A 41 6.27 6.89 3.60
CA VAL A 41 6.54 7.44 4.94
C VAL A 41 7.69 8.43 4.85
N TYR A 42 7.46 9.64 5.34
CA TYR A 42 8.43 10.73 5.35
C TYR A 42 8.79 11.18 6.76
N LEU A 43 10.05 11.57 6.94
CA LEU A 43 10.43 12.49 8.00
C LEU A 43 10.12 13.89 7.50
N ALA A 44 9.08 14.51 8.06
CA ALA A 44 8.60 15.82 7.68
C ALA A 44 8.91 16.86 8.73
N GLN A 45 8.88 18.15 8.34
CA GLN A 45 8.97 19.28 9.26
C GLN A 45 7.63 20.01 9.29
N VAL A 46 7.12 20.30 10.49
CA VAL A 46 5.93 21.14 10.66
C VAL A 46 6.29 22.59 10.30
N GLU A 47 5.64 23.13 9.27
CA GLU A 47 5.88 24.52 8.85
C GLU A 47 4.86 25.48 9.46
N ASN A 48 3.57 25.19 9.29
CA ASN A 48 2.49 26.06 9.78
C ASN A 48 1.43 25.24 10.49
N ILE A 49 0.89 25.78 11.58
CA ILE A 49 -0.26 25.23 12.28
C ILE A 49 -1.39 26.25 12.15
N LEU A 50 -2.54 25.81 11.62
CA LEU A 50 -3.71 26.64 11.38
C LEU A 50 -4.90 26.12 12.20
N PRO A 51 -5.09 26.62 13.42
CA PRO A 51 -6.16 26.16 14.33
C PRO A 51 -7.56 26.37 13.78
N SER A 52 -7.74 27.43 12.97
CA SER A 52 -9.05 27.78 12.39
C SER A 52 -9.61 26.73 11.44
N ILE A 53 -8.75 25.89 10.87
CA ILE A 53 -9.14 24.77 9.98
C ILE A 53 -8.71 23.42 10.55
N GLU A 54 -8.31 23.38 11.81
CA GLU A 54 -7.84 22.18 12.52
C GLU A 54 -6.77 21.39 11.74
N ALA A 55 -5.81 22.09 11.13
CA ALA A 55 -4.79 21.46 10.29
C ALA A 55 -3.40 22.07 10.48
N ALA A 56 -2.39 21.28 10.13
CA ALA A 56 -1.02 21.71 9.98
C ALA A 56 -0.53 21.45 8.55
N PHE A 57 0.40 22.28 8.08
CA PHE A 57 1.13 22.06 6.86
C PHE A 57 2.54 21.58 7.19
N VAL A 58 2.95 20.51 6.56
CA VAL A 58 4.23 19.86 6.79
C VAL A 58 5.03 19.75 5.50
N ASN A 59 6.33 20.00 5.60
CA ASN A 59 7.23 19.85 4.47
C ASN A 59 7.65 18.38 4.33
N VAL A 60 7.26 17.76 3.22
CA VAL A 60 7.59 16.38 2.84
C VAL A 60 8.62 16.30 1.71
N GLY A 61 9.20 17.45 1.30
CA GLY A 61 10.22 17.49 0.26
C GLY A 61 9.69 17.63 -1.16
N SER A 62 8.44 18.05 -1.33
CA SER A 62 7.87 18.36 -2.65
C SER A 62 7.51 19.84 -2.75
N ASP A 63 7.17 20.28 -3.98
CA ASP A 63 6.72 21.67 -4.24
C ASP A 63 5.46 22.04 -3.45
N LYS A 64 4.70 21.05 -2.99
CA LYS A 64 3.46 21.25 -2.24
C LYS A 64 3.57 20.71 -0.84
N MET A 65 3.16 21.52 0.13
CA MET A 65 3.11 21.10 1.52
C MET A 65 2.11 19.98 1.76
N GLY A 66 2.50 19.00 2.60
CA GLY A 66 1.60 17.98 3.09
C GLY A 66 0.54 18.57 4.01
N PHE A 67 -0.71 18.17 3.82
CA PHE A 67 -1.84 18.56 4.67
C PHE A 67 -2.07 17.49 5.75
N LEU A 68 -1.94 17.91 7.02
CA LEU A 68 -2.10 17.08 8.21
C LEU A 68 -3.28 17.59 9.03
N HIS A 69 -4.42 16.91 8.98
CA HIS A 69 -5.60 17.29 9.76
C HIS A 69 -5.44 16.86 11.23
N ALA A 70 -6.07 17.58 12.17
CA ALA A 70 -5.99 17.29 13.61
C ALA A 70 -6.44 15.87 13.98
N GLN A 71 -7.39 15.30 13.23
CA GLN A 71 -7.85 13.91 13.39
C GLN A 71 -6.79 12.88 12.96
N ASP A 72 -5.88 13.25 12.08
CA ASP A 72 -4.80 12.40 11.57
C ASP A 72 -3.52 12.52 12.43
N VAL A 73 -3.58 13.31 13.52
CA VAL A 73 -2.49 13.49 14.48
C VAL A 73 -2.78 12.71 15.74
N MET A 74 -1.90 11.78 16.07
CA MET A 74 -2.00 10.96 17.28
C MET A 74 -2.07 11.78 18.56
N GLY A 75 -2.69 11.20 19.59
CA GLY A 75 -2.81 11.78 20.92
C GLY A 75 -4.10 12.61 21.11
N LYS A 76 -4.41 12.91 22.38
CA LYS A 76 -5.57 13.69 22.78
C LYS A 76 -5.20 15.16 22.89
N GLY A 77 -6.15 16.05 22.71
CA GLY A 77 -5.97 17.51 22.87
C GLY A 77 -6.02 18.29 21.57
N ALA A 78 -5.88 19.60 21.66
CA ALA A 78 -5.86 20.49 20.51
C ALA A 78 -4.57 20.30 19.66
N LEU A 79 -4.64 20.67 18.39
CA LEU A 79 -3.51 20.48 17.48
C LEU A 79 -2.24 21.23 17.94
N GLN A 80 -2.41 22.42 18.53
CA GLN A 80 -1.31 23.24 19.07
C GLN A 80 -0.60 22.61 20.27
N ASP A 81 -1.31 21.72 21.01
CA ASP A 81 -0.72 20.99 22.14
C ASP A 81 0.08 19.78 21.65
N LYS A 82 -0.26 19.25 20.47
CA LYS A 82 0.36 18.07 19.87
C LYS A 82 1.55 18.40 18.99
N LEU A 83 1.52 19.53 18.30
CA LEU A 83 2.53 19.94 17.31
C LEU A 83 3.11 21.31 17.62
N LYS A 84 4.38 21.48 17.27
CA LYS A 84 5.09 22.76 17.35
C LYS A 84 5.66 23.11 15.97
N PRO A 85 5.69 24.41 15.59
CA PRO A 85 6.41 24.85 14.40
C PRO A 85 7.86 24.36 14.41
N LYS A 86 8.37 23.95 13.24
CA LYS A 86 9.71 23.35 13.03
C LYS A 86 9.97 22.01 13.71
N GLN A 87 8.96 21.41 14.32
CA GLN A 87 9.05 20.05 14.85
C GLN A 87 9.25 19.04 13.71
N LYS A 88 10.16 18.08 13.95
CA LYS A 88 10.32 16.89 13.11
C LYS A 88 9.24 15.86 13.47
N ILE A 89 8.55 15.31 12.48
CA ILE A 89 7.53 14.29 12.67
C ILE A 89 7.62 13.24 11.56
N VAL A 90 7.30 12.00 11.91
CA VAL A 90 7.11 10.93 10.92
C VAL A 90 5.67 10.94 10.45
N VAL A 91 5.46 11.00 9.15
CA VAL A 91 4.13 11.04 8.53
C VAL A 91 4.03 10.05 7.38
N GLN A 92 2.84 9.52 7.16
CA GLN A 92 2.52 8.65 6.02
C GLN A 92 1.52 9.33 5.08
N VAL A 93 1.72 9.15 3.79
CA VAL A 93 0.83 9.65 2.75
C VAL A 93 -0.44 8.79 2.69
N VAL A 94 -1.61 9.41 2.92
CA VAL A 94 -2.93 8.75 2.83
C VAL A 94 -3.73 9.19 1.62
N LYS A 95 -3.34 10.29 0.96
CA LYS A 95 -3.83 10.70 -0.37
C LYS A 95 -2.70 11.40 -1.11
N GLU A 96 -2.55 11.03 -2.37
CA GLU A 96 -1.58 11.65 -3.28
C GLU A 96 -1.95 13.11 -3.59
N PRO A 97 -0.97 13.95 -3.98
CA PRO A 97 -1.25 15.32 -4.39
C PRO A 97 -2.12 15.35 -5.65
N VAL A 98 -3.13 16.23 -5.67
CA VAL A 98 -4.03 16.39 -6.82
C VAL A 98 -4.19 17.88 -7.16
N GLY A 99 -4.00 18.24 -8.43
CA GLY A 99 -4.10 19.62 -8.89
C GLY A 99 -3.20 20.57 -8.08
N HIS A 100 -3.78 21.55 -7.43
CA HIS A 100 -3.05 22.50 -6.56
C HIS A 100 -2.90 22.04 -5.11
N LYS A 101 -3.55 20.93 -4.72
CA LYS A 101 -3.52 20.42 -3.36
C LYS A 101 -2.30 19.53 -3.14
N GLY A 102 -1.60 19.74 -2.02
CA GLY A 102 -0.55 18.84 -1.57
C GLY A 102 -1.09 17.49 -1.08
N PRO A 103 -0.19 16.52 -0.78
CA PRO A 103 -0.61 15.22 -0.27
C PRO A 103 -1.29 15.37 1.10
N ARG A 104 -2.30 14.54 1.39
CA ARG A 104 -2.80 14.37 2.75
C ARG A 104 -1.94 13.35 3.46
N VAL A 105 -1.55 13.67 4.67
CA VAL A 105 -0.68 12.81 5.48
C VAL A 105 -1.27 12.58 6.88
N THR A 106 -0.81 11.50 7.53
CA THR A 106 -1.19 11.12 8.90
C THR A 106 0.04 10.77 9.72
N THR A 107 -0.03 10.91 11.03
CA THR A 107 0.96 10.36 11.98
C THR A 107 0.62 8.93 12.41
N GLU A 108 -0.56 8.43 12.06
CA GLU A 108 -0.99 7.05 12.29
C GLU A 108 -0.39 6.15 11.20
N ILE A 109 0.82 5.67 11.45
CA ILE A 109 1.55 4.84 10.47
C ILE A 109 0.94 3.45 10.39
N SER A 110 0.73 2.96 9.18
CA SER A 110 0.28 1.60 8.90
C SER A 110 1.17 0.95 7.85
N LEU A 111 1.74 -0.21 8.18
CA LEU A 111 2.63 -0.94 7.28
C LEU A 111 1.96 -2.24 6.84
N PRO A 112 1.53 -2.33 5.58
CA PRO A 112 0.87 -3.52 5.09
C PRO A 112 1.87 -4.63 4.78
N GLY A 113 1.60 -5.81 5.34
CA GLY A 113 2.19 -7.10 4.99
C GLY A 113 1.26 -7.93 4.13
N ARG A 114 1.57 -9.21 4.00
CA ARG A 114 0.73 -10.16 3.29
C ARG A 114 -0.50 -10.54 4.10
N PHE A 115 -0.30 -10.94 5.35
CA PHE A 115 -1.35 -11.45 6.25
C PHE A 115 -1.76 -10.42 7.29
N LEU A 116 -0.90 -9.47 7.59
CA LEU A 116 -1.04 -8.49 8.66
C LEU A 116 -0.90 -7.06 8.14
N VAL A 117 -1.45 -6.11 8.89
CA VAL A 117 -1.07 -4.70 8.81
C VAL A 117 -0.55 -4.31 10.17
N LEU A 118 0.69 -3.81 10.24
CA LEU A 118 1.28 -3.33 11.47
C LEU A 118 0.87 -1.88 11.73
N MET A 119 0.38 -1.62 12.95
CA MET A 119 0.03 -0.29 13.47
C MET A 119 0.98 0.03 14.63
N PRO A 120 2.19 0.57 14.37
CA PRO A 120 3.23 0.64 15.40
C PRO A 120 2.87 1.47 16.62
N ASN A 121 2.06 2.50 16.40
CA ASN A 121 1.74 3.51 17.39
C ASN A 121 0.32 3.40 17.97
N GLU A 122 -0.46 2.42 17.56
CA GLU A 122 -1.86 2.26 17.95
C GLU A 122 -2.09 0.84 18.49
N PRO A 123 -2.28 0.65 19.80
CA PRO A 123 -2.38 -0.69 20.38
C PRO A 123 -3.71 -1.36 19.99
N GLY A 124 -3.69 -2.67 19.86
CA GLY A 124 -4.90 -3.47 19.62
C GLY A 124 -4.70 -4.60 18.63
N ILE A 125 -5.70 -5.47 18.51
CA ILE A 125 -5.75 -6.52 17.49
C ILE A 125 -7.13 -6.50 16.87
N ASN A 126 -7.18 -6.22 15.57
CA ASN A 126 -8.37 -6.28 14.76
C ASN A 126 -8.26 -7.43 13.77
N VAL A 127 -9.36 -8.13 13.51
CA VAL A 127 -9.41 -9.21 12.51
C VAL A 127 -10.41 -8.80 11.42
N SER A 128 -10.04 -9.00 10.18
CA SER A 128 -10.88 -8.69 9.01
C SER A 128 -12.32 -9.20 9.21
N LYS A 129 -13.31 -8.36 8.93
CA LYS A 129 -14.72 -8.73 9.02
C LYS A 129 -15.13 -9.78 7.98
N LYS A 130 -14.33 -9.94 6.92
CA LYS A 130 -14.55 -10.95 5.88
C LYS A 130 -14.26 -12.37 6.37
N ILE A 131 -13.43 -12.55 7.41
CA ILE A 131 -13.25 -13.85 8.09
C ILE A 131 -14.47 -14.09 8.96
N THR A 132 -15.38 -14.95 8.52
CA THR A 132 -16.68 -15.17 9.16
C THR A 132 -16.64 -16.22 10.28
N SER A 133 -15.70 -17.16 10.22
CA SER A 133 -15.56 -18.22 11.23
C SER A 133 -15.10 -17.68 12.58
N ALA A 134 -15.95 -17.74 13.60
CA ALA A 134 -15.62 -17.30 14.95
C ALA A 134 -14.44 -18.07 15.54
N LYS A 135 -14.30 -19.37 15.24
CA LYS A 135 -13.17 -20.22 15.66
C LYS A 135 -11.87 -19.73 15.05
N GLU A 136 -11.88 -19.42 13.76
CA GLU A 136 -10.68 -18.94 13.05
C GLU A 136 -10.28 -17.54 13.51
N ARG A 137 -11.24 -16.63 13.69
CA ARG A 137 -11.00 -15.30 14.28
C ARG A 137 -10.33 -15.39 15.66
N ALA A 138 -10.81 -16.30 16.52
CA ALA A 138 -10.21 -16.52 17.84
C ALA A 138 -8.79 -17.08 17.73
N ARG A 139 -8.56 -18.06 16.83
CA ARG A 139 -7.25 -18.65 16.57
C ARG A 139 -6.22 -17.58 16.15
N LEU A 140 -6.54 -16.82 15.09
CA LEU A 140 -5.68 -15.77 14.55
C LEU A 140 -5.39 -14.68 15.60
N LYS A 141 -6.42 -14.26 16.33
CA LYS A 141 -6.26 -13.27 17.40
C LYS A 141 -5.33 -13.79 18.51
N SER A 142 -5.40 -15.07 18.88
CA SER A 142 -4.52 -15.68 19.89
C SER A 142 -3.09 -15.74 19.42
N ILE A 143 -2.84 -16.17 18.17
CA ILE A 143 -1.50 -16.19 17.56
C ILE A 143 -0.89 -14.79 17.61
N VAL A 144 -1.57 -13.79 17.04
CA VAL A 144 -1.04 -12.42 17.00
C VAL A 144 -0.83 -11.84 18.39
N ASN A 145 -1.69 -12.17 19.36
CA ASN A 145 -1.54 -11.69 20.73
C ASN A 145 -0.30 -12.24 21.43
N LEU A 146 0.12 -13.46 21.09
CA LEU A 146 1.35 -14.07 21.61
C LEU A 146 2.60 -13.51 20.96
N LEU A 147 2.53 -13.19 19.66
CA LEU A 147 3.70 -12.81 18.87
C LEU A 147 4.00 -11.30 18.90
N LYS A 148 2.97 -10.44 18.99
CA LYS A 148 3.18 -9.00 18.85
C LYS A 148 3.81 -8.36 20.07
N PRO A 149 4.68 -7.36 19.92
CA PRO A 149 5.19 -6.55 21.02
C PRO A 149 4.07 -5.79 21.77
N VAL A 150 4.34 -5.45 23.02
CA VAL A 150 3.45 -4.57 23.80
C VAL A 150 3.41 -3.18 23.19
N GLY A 151 2.21 -2.57 23.15
CA GLY A 151 2.02 -1.22 22.60
C GLY A 151 1.81 -1.16 21.09
N VAL A 152 2.12 -2.24 20.36
CA VAL A 152 1.92 -2.33 18.91
C VAL A 152 0.53 -2.88 18.60
N GLY A 153 -0.12 -2.35 17.57
CA GLY A 153 -1.37 -2.86 17.02
C GLY A 153 -1.17 -3.65 15.74
N VAL A 154 -2.10 -4.56 15.50
CA VAL A 154 -2.09 -5.40 14.31
C VAL A 154 -3.51 -5.58 13.77
N ILE A 155 -3.67 -5.41 12.46
CA ILE A 155 -4.89 -5.81 11.75
C ILE A 155 -4.58 -7.10 11.01
N VAL A 156 -5.33 -8.16 11.29
CA VAL A 156 -5.26 -9.43 10.58
C VAL A 156 -6.09 -9.33 9.32
N ARG A 157 -5.47 -9.53 8.17
CA ARG A 157 -6.09 -9.48 6.84
C ARG A 157 -6.86 -10.77 6.54
N THR A 158 -7.67 -10.74 5.50
CA THR A 158 -8.44 -11.92 5.05
C THR A 158 -7.53 -13.06 4.59
N GLU A 159 -6.41 -12.71 3.97
CA GLU A 159 -5.40 -13.63 3.45
C GLU A 159 -4.73 -14.48 4.55
N ALA A 160 -4.91 -14.10 5.82
CA ALA A 160 -4.43 -14.87 6.97
C ALA A 160 -5.32 -16.09 7.32
N GLU A 161 -6.53 -16.18 6.74
CA GLU A 161 -7.43 -17.30 7.00
C GLU A 161 -6.79 -18.61 6.57
N GLY A 162 -6.75 -19.59 7.48
CA GLY A 162 -6.16 -20.90 7.25
C GLY A 162 -4.62 -20.96 7.26
N GLN A 163 -3.92 -19.83 7.34
CA GLN A 163 -2.46 -19.82 7.35
C GLN A 163 -1.87 -20.38 8.64
N SER A 164 -0.63 -20.87 8.56
CA SER A 164 0.08 -21.41 9.71
C SER A 164 0.53 -20.29 10.69
N GLU A 165 0.86 -20.67 11.92
CA GLU A 165 1.43 -19.74 12.90
C GLU A 165 2.78 -19.20 12.43
N SER A 166 3.61 -20.03 11.79
CA SER A 166 4.91 -19.62 11.26
C SER A 166 4.79 -18.59 10.15
N ASP A 167 3.81 -18.70 9.25
CA ASP A 167 3.59 -17.72 8.19
C ASP A 167 3.16 -16.35 8.76
N ILE A 168 2.30 -16.37 9.78
CA ILE A 168 1.87 -15.16 10.49
C ILE A 168 3.03 -14.52 11.24
N GLN A 169 3.89 -15.33 11.88
CA GLN A 169 5.07 -14.87 12.59
C GLN A 169 6.08 -14.22 11.63
N GLU A 170 6.39 -14.87 10.52
CA GLU A 170 7.33 -14.35 9.52
C GLU A 170 6.86 -13.00 8.97
N ASP A 171 5.57 -12.85 8.64
CA ASP A 171 5.02 -11.59 8.15
C ASP A 171 5.13 -10.48 9.22
N LEU A 172 4.88 -10.82 10.49
CA LEU A 172 5.03 -9.87 11.60
C LEU A 172 6.48 -9.44 11.79
N GLU A 173 7.43 -10.37 11.77
CA GLU A 173 8.86 -10.08 11.91
C GLU A 173 9.36 -9.13 10.82
N ILE A 174 8.99 -9.38 9.56
CA ILE A 174 9.30 -8.50 8.42
C ILE A 174 8.74 -7.09 8.65
N LEU A 175 7.51 -6.98 9.14
CA LEU A 175 6.88 -5.68 9.39
C LEU A 175 7.53 -4.92 10.55
N LEU A 176 7.92 -5.61 11.61
CA LEU A 176 8.65 -5.03 12.74
C LEU A 176 10.05 -4.56 12.33
N GLU A 177 10.74 -5.32 11.48
CA GLU A 177 12.03 -4.90 10.91
C GLU A 177 11.88 -3.65 10.05
N LYS A 178 10.88 -3.59 9.17
CA LYS A 178 10.58 -2.38 8.38
C LYS A 178 10.35 -1.17 9.26
N TRP A 179 9.55 -1.32 10.32
CA TRP A 179 9.30 -0.23 11.27
C TRP A 179 10.57 0.22 11.99
N ASN A 180 11.39 -0.71 12.43
CA ASN A 180 12.66 -0.41 13.09
C ASN A 180 13.61 0.37 12.17
N ASN A 181 13.68 -0.01 10.90
CA ASN A 181 14.45 0.71 9.89
C ASN A 181 13.94 2.13 9.65
N ILE A 182 12.61 2.35 9.66
CA ILE A 182 12.00 3.68 9.56
C ILE A 182 12.42 4.56 10.74
N ILE A 183 12.33 4.06 11.97
CA ILE A 183 12.69 4.82 13.17
C ILE A 183 14.19 5.15 13.20
N THR A 184 15.04 4.17 12.95
CA THR A 184 16.51 4.37 12.90
C THR A 184 16.89 5.41 11.84
N SER A 185 16.24 5.38 10.68
CA SER A 185 16.43 6.37 9.61
C SER A 185 15.94 7.76 10.04
N ALA A 186 14.81 7.84 10.73
CA ALA A 186 14.25 9.11 11.21
C ALA A 186 15.14 9.79 12.26
N GLU A 187 15.87 9.01 13.07
CA GLU A 187 16.84 9.53 14.05
C GLU A 187 18.09 10.11 13.39
N SER A 188 18.53 9.50 12.29
CA SER A 188 19.80 9.86 11.62
C SER A 188 19.65 10.94 10.54
N LEU A 189 18.46 11.08 9.95
CA LEU A 189 18.22 11.96 8.82
C LEU A 189 17.69 13.35 9.24
N THR A 190 17.78 14.29 8.32
CA THR A 190 17.18 15.63 8.45
C THR A 190 15.94 15.75 7.58
N PRO A 191 14.84 16.38 8.08
CA PRO A 191 13.65 16.60 7.26
C PRO A 191 13.91 17.68 6.20
N PRO A 192 13.26 17.62 5.04
CA PRO A 192 12.39 16.53 4.61
C PRO A 192 13.18 15.32 4.06
N SER A 193 12.78 14.09 4.41
CA SER A 193 13.43 12.88 3.89
C SER A 193 12.41 11.75 3.73
N LEU A 194 12.52 11.00 2.65
CA LEU A 194 11.76 9.75 2.47
C LEU A 194 12.39 8.67 3.36
N LEU A 195 11.60 8.11 4.27
CA LEU A 195 12.03 7.04 5.19
C LEU A 195 11.68 5.66 4.67
N TYR A 196 10.51 5.52 4.05
CA TYR A 196 10.03 4.25 3.52
C TYR A 196 9.13 4.50 2.32
N ARG A 197 9.35 3.71 1.29
CA ARG A 197 8.45 3.60 0.16
C ARG A 197 7.92 2.18 0.12
N ASP A 198 6.59 2.02 0.08
CA ASP A 198 6.01 0.71 -0.17
C ASP A 198 6.54 0.21 -1.51
N GLN A 199 6.79 -1.08 -1.56
CA GLN A 199 7.50 -1.67 -2.70
C GLN A 199 6.81 -1.29 -4.01
N ASP A 200 7.55 -1.41 -5.11
CA ASP A 200 7.08 -1.02 -6.43
C ASP A 200 5.70 -1.61 -6.80
N LEU A 201 5.15 -1.09 -7.89
CA LEU A 201 3.83 -1.46 -8.40
C LEU A 201 3.61 -2.98 -8.42
N LEU A 202 4.59 -3.75 -8.91
CA LEU A 202 4.49 -5.18 -9.08
C LEU A 202 4.24 -5.91 -7.76
N TYR A 203 5.05 -5.63 -6.74
CA TYR A 203 4.88 -6.24 -5.42
C TYR A 203 3.55 -5.85 -4.78
N ARG A 204 3.18 -4.56 -4.88
CA ARG A 204 1.92 -4.05 -4.37
C ARG A 204 0.73 -4.76 -5.00
N VAL A 205 0.72 -4.88 -6.33
CA VAL A 205 -0.37 -5.52 -7.06
C VAL A 205 -0.50 -6.99 -6.67
N ILE A 206 0.62 -7.73 -6.60
CA ILE A 206 0.57 -9.14 -6.19
C ILE A 206 0.08 -9.27 -4.75
N ARG A 207 0.53 -8.42 -3.84
CA ARG A 207 0.11 -8.45 -2.44
C ARG A 207 -1.39 -8.13 -2.27
N GLU A 208 -1.92 -7.17 -3.03
CA GLU A 208 -3.30 -6.69 -2.85
C GLU A 208 -4.32 -7.49 -3.68
N ALA A 209 -3.96 -7.92 -4.87
CA ALA A 209 -4.90 -8.49 -5.84
C ALA A 209 -4.71 -9.98 -6.11
N CYS A 210 -3.51 -10.54 -5.86
CA CYS A 210 -3.27 -11.96 -6.13
C CYS A 210 -3.85 -12.82 -5.01
N ASN A 211 -4.77 -13.72 -5.38
CA ASN A 211 -5.45 -14.65 -4.47
C ASN A 211 -5.59 -16.04 -5.10
N GLU A 212 -6.27 -16.96 -4.43
CA GLU A 212 -6.49 -18.33 -4.90
C GLU A 212 -7.32 -18.43 -6.19
N GLU A 213 -8.11 -17.40 -6.51
CA GLU A 213 -8.91 -17.33 -7.73
C GLU A 213 -8.10 -16.80 -8.92
N THR A 214 -6.90 -16.26 -8.70
CA THR A 214 -6.02 -15.77 -9.75
C THR A 214 -5.46 -16.92 -10.57
N GLN A 215 -5.74 -16.93 -11.86
CA GLN A 215 -5.34 -18.02 -12.77
C GLN A 215 -4.11 -17.65 -13.60
N GLU A 216 -3.97 -16.38 -13.95
CA GLU A 216 -2.90 -15.91 -14.83
C GLU A 216 -2.37 -14.53 -14.41
N ILE A 217 -1.05 -14.36 -14.50
CA ILE A 217 -0.38 -13.07 -14.39
C ILE A 217 0.41 -12.82 -15.67
N VAL A 218 0.08 -11.75 -16.39
CA VAL A 218 0.74 -11.39 -17.65
C VAL A 218 1.62 -10.16 -17.40
N VAL A 219 2.87 -10.25 -17.81
CA VAL A 219 3.86 -9.17 -17.65
C VAL A 219 4.51 -8.81 -18.98
N ASP A 220 5.03 -7.59 -19.13
CA ASP A 220 5.64 -7.08 -20.36
C ASP A 220 7.17 -7.08 -20.37
N THR A 221 7.82 -7.45 -19.23
CA THR A 221 9.29 -7.54 -19.14
C THR A 221 9.73 -8.88 -18.57
N ALA A 222 10.90 -9.35 -19.00
CA ALA A 222 11.52 -10.57 -18.44
C ALA A 222 11.93 -10.34 -16.96
N PHE A 223 12.25 -9.11 -16.59
CA PHE A 223 12.56 -8.74 -15.21
C PHE A 223 11.34 -8.90 -14.31
N ALA A 224 10.18 -8.35 -14.73
CA ALA A 224 8.93 -8.54 -14.02
C ALA A 224 8.54 -10.03 -13.91
N LEU A 225 8.72 -10.82 -14.99
CA LEU A 225 8.44 -12.26 -14.96
C LEU A 225 9.19 -12.96 -13.83
N ASN A 226 10.52 -12.78 -13.77
CA ASN A 226 11.35 -13.40 -12.75
C ASN A 226 10.96 -12.95 -11.33
N ARG A 227 10.65 -11.67 -11.15
CA ARG A 227 10.24 -11.12 -9.86
C ARG A 227 8.90 -11.68 -9.39
N VAL A 228 7.90 -11.73 -10.28
CA VAL A 228 6.59 -12.34 -9.97
C VAL A 228 6.77 -13.79 -9.56
N GLN A 229 7.54 -14.57 -10.32
CA GLN A 229 7.79 -15.98 -10.02
C GLN A 229 8.46 -16.16 -8.65
N ASN A 230 9.45 -15.33 -8.31
CA ASN A 230 10.13 -15.35 -7.01
C ASN A 230 9.15 -15.01 -5.86
N ILE A 231 8.29 -13.99 -6.03
CA ILE A 231 7.30 -13.61 -5.03
C ILE A 231 6.31 -14.76 -4.80
N LEU A 232 5.76 -15.34 -5.87
CA LEU A 232 4.81 -16.45 -5.78
C LEU A 232 5.46 -17.70 -5.17
N GLN A 233 6.72 -17.97 -5.46
CA GLN A 233 7.48 -19.06 -4.88
C GLN A 233 7.67 -18.87 -3.38
N ASN A 234 8.14 -17.69 -2.96
CA ASN A 234 8.33 -17.35 -1.57
C ASN A 234 7.01 -17.38 -0.76
N TRP A 235 5.91 -17.07 -1.44
CA TRP A 235 4.58 -17.11 -0.82
C TRP A 235 3.86 -18.44 -0.97
N HIS A 236 4.49 -19.45 -1.52
CA HIS A 236 3.93 -20.79 -1.76
C HIS A 236 2.64 -20.78 -2.61
N MET A 237 2.44 -19.76 -3.43
CA MET A 237 1.27 -19.56 -4.30
C MET A 237 1.48 -20.07 -5.74
N ASN A 238 2.63 -20.60 -6.07
CA ASN A 238 3.03 -20.93 -7.44
C ASN A 238 2.34 -22.15 -8.06
N LYS A 239 1.55 -22.91 -7.30
CA LYS A 239 1.02 -24.21 -7.77
C LYS A 239 -0.08 -24.10 -8.83
N ASN A 240 -0.81 -22.98 -8.90
CA ASN A 240 -1.99 -22.84 -9.75
C ASN A 240 -2.00 -21.57 -10.61
N ILE A 241 -1.00 -20.70 -10.51
CA ILE A 241 -0.96 -19.42 -11.21
C ILE A 241 0.02 -19.50 -12.38
N ASN A 242 -0.50 -19.28 -13.58
CA ASN A 242 0.33 -19.22 -14.78
C ASN A 242 0.93 -17.82 -14.95
N VAL A 243 2.25 -17.70 -14.97
CA VAL A 243 2.94 -16.41 -15.19
C VAL A 243 3.51 -16.37 -16.59
N THR A 244 3.02 -15.44 -17.43
CA THR A 244 3.35 -15.36 -18.85
C THR A 244 4.02 -14.04 -19.19
N LEU A 245 5.06 -14.13 -20.05
CA LEU A 245 5.70 -12.97 -20.65
C LEU A 245 5.00 -12.64 -21.96
N TYR A 246 4.43 -11.45 -22.04
CA TYR A 246 3.89 -10.92 -23.29
C TYR A 246 5.03 -10.55 -24.26
N LYS A 247 4.95 -11.07 -25.49
CA LYS A 247 5.95 -10.90 -26.55
C LYS A 247 5.42 -10.20 -27.80
N GLY A 248 4.22 -9.60 -27.71
CA GLY A 248 3.63 -8.87 -28.84
C GLY A 248 4.37 -7.57 -29.17
N SER A 249 4.14 -7.03 -30.35
CA SER A 249 4.70 -5.75 -30.81
C SER A 249 3.95 -4.53 -30.28
N GLU A 250 2.69 -4.69 -29.92
CA GLU A 250 1.86 -3.63 -29.33
C GLU A 250 2.10 -3.51 -27.81
N PRO A 251 1.86 -2.36 -27.18
CA PRO A 251 1.87 -2.24 -25.73
C PRO A 251 0.91 -3.25 -25.07
N LEU A 252 1.31 -3.83 -23.93
CA LEU A 252 0.56 -4.89 -23.25
C LEU A 252 -0.90 -4.49 -22.96
N LEU A 253 -1.12 -3.26 -22.49
CA LEU A 253 -2.48 -2.77 -22.18
C LEU A 253 -3.36 -2.62 -23.41
N VAL A 254 -2.76 -2.32 -24.58
CA VAL A 254 -3.48 -2.26 -25.87
C VAL A 254 -3.88 -3.66 -26.30
N ALA A 255 -2.93 -4.60 -26.25
CA ALA A 255 -3.19 -5.99 -26.65
C ALA A 255 -4.22 -6.70 -25.75
N MET A 256 -4.39 -6.24 -24.52
CA MET A 256 -5.40 -6.75 -23.58
C MET A 256 -6.73 -5.97 -23.62
N ASP A 257 -6.91 -5.05 -24.57
CA ASP A 257 -8.09 -4.19 -24.74
C ASP A 257 -8.42 -3.31 -23.51
N ILE A 258 -7.38 -2.98 -22.73
CA ILE A 258 -7.47 -2.18 -21.50
C ILE A 258 -7.22 -0.68 -21.78
N HIS A 259 -6.67 -0.35 -22.95
CA HIS A 259 -6.18 1.00 -23.29
C HIS A 259 -7.27 2.09 -23.27
N ASN A 260 -8.50 1.77 -23.65
CA ASN A 260 -9.61 2.74 -23.66
C ASN A 260 -9.93 3.25 -22.24
N ILE A 261 -9.83 2.37 -21.24
CA ILE A 261 -10.05 2.72 -19.82
C ILE A 261 -8.86 3.53 -19.29
N THR A 262 -7.64 3.20 -19.71
CA THR A 262 -6.43 3.94 -19.36
C THR A 262 -6.46 5.37 -19.90
N ILE A 263 -6.93 5.56 -21.14
CA ILE A 263 -7.13 6.88 -21.75
C ILE A 263 -8.21 7.66 -21.00
N ALA A 264 -9.35 7.04 -20.68
CA ALA A 264 -10.42 7.67 -19.91
C ALA A 264 -9.95 8.11 -18.52
N LEU A 265 -9.15 7.29 -17.82
CA LEU A 265 -8.55 7.64 -16.53
C LEU A 265 -7.51 8.76 -16.66
N ALA A 266 -6.69 8.77 -17.71
CA ALA A 266 -5.72 9.83 -17.97
C ALA A 266 -6.43 11.15 -18.32
N MET A 267 -7.50 11.11 -19.10
CA MET A 267 -8.34 12.27 -19.42
C MET A 267 -9.09 12.78 -18.19
N TRP A 268 -9.62 11.88 -17.35
CA TRP A 268 -10.28 12.24 -16.09
C TRP A 268 -9.29 12.88 -15.10
N ALA A 269 -8.10 12.34 -14.97
CA ALA A 269 -7.04 12.93 -14.15
C ALA A 269 -6.54 14.29 -14.67
N THR A 270 -6.60 14.52 -15.98
CA THR A 270 -6.30 15.81 -16.60
C THR A 270 -7.45 16.80 -16.38
N PHE A 271 -8.69 16.36 -16.51
CA PHE A 271 -9.88 17.15 -16.25
C PHE A 271 -9.99 17.59 -14.79
N CYS A 272 -9.62 16.71 -13.84
CA CYS A 272 -9.54 17.06 -12.41
C CYS A 272 -8.37 18.02 -12.05
N LYS A 273 -7.45 18.30 -12.99
CA LYS A 273 -6.39 19.32 -12.77
C LYS A 273 -6.86 20.74 -13.01
N ASP A 274 -7.97 20.90 -13.75
CA ASP A 274 -8.51 22.22 -14.16
C ASP A 274 -9.69 22.68 -13.25
N PHE A 275 -10.01 21.92 -12.20
CA PHE A 275 -10.97 22.25 -11.14
C PHE A 275 -10.29 22.16 -9.76
#